data_756aaba91f54e6ca90018550e040ec4f
#
_entry.id   756aaba91f54e6ca90018550e040ec4f
#
_cell.length_a   1.000
_cell.length_b   1.000
_cell.length_c   1.000
_cell.angle_alpha   90.00
_cell.angle_beta   90.00
_cell.angle_gamma   90.00
#
_symmetry.space_group_name_H-M   'P 1'
#
loop_
_entity.id
_entity.type
_entity.pdbx_description
1 polymer ?
#
loop_
_entity_poly.entity_id
_entity_poly.type
_entity_poly.pdbx_seq_one_letter_code
_entity_poly.pdbx_strand_id
1 'polypeptide(L)'
;MTPAESMIVADAFFEDEVLSSEEAWILPPATDTLNPEEGSSSHEGRLPPCPVPWRRPIAFLIWSFQLLFGLGSLIFLLSVIAAVPVVNLFALGYLLEVEGRVARSGRLRDAFPLIRVAPRIGSIALGVYVWTILLRLLANSSANAHIIDPGGAADRRLAFVSTVAWALVTVHLCLALARGGGLPTFIRPIKNLRWLWARWRAGDYLETASGHVRSFYSELQVRHHFWLGLRGFVVGLTWLIVPSVLYVSATRPEGGAAIFTVFIGFLLTLVFAWVPFLQARFAAENRLRAGFEVRQVKELFRHAPFAFLAATIVVYVLALPMYLFKAFQLPSDAQWPITLIFILSIFPARVVTGWVYHRAVQRRELGLKSWLLTRVLVRVGLVFPLLAVYTFILYFTQFIAQDGKAELVKHHAFLIPWSL
;
A
#
# COMPACT_ATOMS: atom_id res chain seq x y z
N MET A 1 -34.39 -0.15 -56.33
CA MET A 1 -33.07 -0.23 -55.75
C MET A 1 -32.35 -1.42 -56.34
N THR A 2 -31.35 -1.16 -57.18
CA THR A 2 -30.56 -2.23 -57.85
C THR A 2 -29.42 -2.70 -56.92
N PRO A 3 -28.90 -3.92 -57.04
CA PRO A 3 -27.86 -4.45 -56.15
C PRO A 3 -26.55 -3.62 -56.12
N ALA A 4 -26.36 -2.70 -57.04
CA ALA A 4 -25.21 -1.80 -57.09
C ALA A 4 -25.26 -0.64 -56.11
N GLU A 5 -26.47 -0.16 -55.71
CA GLU A 5 -26.60 0.93 -54.74
C GLU A 5 -26.40 0.48 -53.28
N SER A 6 -26.61 -0.80 -52.98
CA SER A 6 -26.38 -1.34 -51.65
C SER A 6 -24.90 -1.59 -51.36
N MET A 7 -24.07 -1.74 -52.39
CA MET A 7 -22.64 -1.97 -52.26
C MET A 7 -21.84 -0.67 -52.02
N ILE A 8 -22.30 0.43 -52.58
CA ILE A 8 -21.66 1.75 -52.40
C ILE A 8 -21.93 2.31 -50.98
N VAL A 9 -23.07 1.99 -50.38
CA VAL A 9 -23.39 2.41 -49.01
C VAL A 9 -22.64 1.58 -47.96
N ALA A 10 -22.28 0.34 -48.26
CA ALA A 10 -21.50 -0.51 -47.36
C ALA A 10 -20.00 -0.12 -47.30
N ASP A 11 -19.41 0.28 -48.42
CA ASP A 11 -18.05 0.74 -48.51
C ASP A 11 -17.83 2.10 -47.83
N ALA A 12 -18.79 3.01 -47.90
CA ALA A 12 -18.74 4.31 -47.24
C ALA A 12 -18.80 4.19 -45.66
N PHE A 13 -19.47 3.14 -45.16
CA PHE A 13 -19.56 2.90 -43.71
C PHE A 13 -18.29 2.24 -43.16
N PHE A 14 -17.52 1.50 -43.96
CA PHE A 14 -16.27 0.88 -43.54
C PHE A 14 -15.04 1.80 -43.62
N GLU A 15 -15.06 2.80 -44.53
CA GLU A 15 -13.96 3.76 -44.64
C GLU A 15 -13.96 4.79 -43.49
N ASP A 16 -15.15 5.24 -43.02
CA ASP A 16 -15.25 6.18 -41.88
C ASP A 16 -14.87 5.55 -40.53
N GLU A 17 -15.03 4.24 -40.34
CA GLU A 17 -14.67 3.56 -39.09
C GLU A 17 -13.17 3.24 -38.98
N VAL A 18 -12.47 3.12 -40.11
CA VAL A 18 -11.01 2.87 -40.15
C VAL A 18 -10.22 4.17 -39.97
N LEU A 19 -10.73 5.30 -40.49
CA LEU A 19 -10.07 6.61 -40.33
C LEU A 19 -10.19 7.18 -38.91
N SER A 20 -11.24 6.85 -38.16
CA SER A 20 -11.41 7.30 -36.79
C SER A 20 -10.54 6.56 -35.76
N SER A 21 -9.96 5.40 -36.12
CA SER A 21 -9.13 4.60 -35.22
C SER A 21 -7.64 4.91 -35.32
N GLU A 22 -7.15 5.51 -36.41
CA GLU A 22 -5.73 5.88 -36.55
C GLU A 22 -5.39 7.27 -36.02
N GLU A 23 -6.35 8.21 -35.95
CA GLU A 23 -6.10 9.55 -35.39
C GLU A 23 -6.08 9.59 -33.85
N ALA A 24 -6.43 8.52 -33.16
CA ALA A 24 -6.44 8.47 -31.68
C ALA A 24 -5.07 8.36 -31.02
N TRP A 25 -3.97 8.32 -31.76
CA TRP A 25 -2.61 8.10 -31.22
C TRP A 25 -1.63 9.25 -31.39
N ILE A 26 -2.03 10.35 -32.01
CA ILE A 26 -1.19 11.56 -32.09
C ILE A 26 -1.51 12.43 -30.88
N LEU A 27 -0.67 12.32 -29.85
CA LEU A 27 -0.66 13.29 -28.74
C LEU A 27 -0.38 14.67 -29.33
N PRO A 28 -1.25 15.68 -29.09
CA PRO A 28 -0.94 17.06 -29.49
C PRO A 28 0.32 17.54 -28.77
N PRO A 29 1.13 18.39 -29.41
CA PRO A 29 2.27 19.00 -28.76
C PRO A 29 1.76 19.81 -27.55
N ALA A 30 2.47 19.70 -26.43
CA ALA A 30 2.14 20.39 -25.20
C ALA A 30 2.15 21.91 -25.42
N THR A 31 0.99 22.46 -25.80
CA THR A 31 0.73 23.89 -25.69
C THR A 31 0.21 24.16 -24.30
N ASP A 32 1.03 24.83 -23.50
CA ASP A 32 0.70 25.41 -22.20
C ASP A 32 -0.46 26.40 -22.32
N THR A 33 -1.68 25.91 -22.37
CA THR A 33 -2.88 26.67 -22.01
C THR A 33 -3.37 26.12 -20.67
N LEU A 34 -2.89 26.77 -19.60
CA LEU A 34 -3.33 26.54 -18.23
C LEU A 34 -4.85 26.78 -18.13
N ASN A 35 -5.63 25.73 -18.19
CA ASN A 35 -7.04 25.78 -17.79
C ASN A 35 -7.08 25.83 -16.26
N PRO A 36 -7.68 26.88 -15.64
CA PRO A 36 -7.69 27.03 -14.17
C PRO A 36 -8.39 25.88 -13.43
N GLU A 37 -9.21 25.10 -14.10
CA GLU A 37 -9.93 23.97 -13.49
C GLU A 37 -9.12 22.66 -13.43
N GLU A 38 -8.12 22.45 -14.29
CA GLU A 38 -7.23 21.28 -14.22
C GLU A 38 -6.17 21.40 -13.12
N GLY A 39 -5.93 22.60 -12.60
CA GLY A 39 -5.00 22.87 -11.51
C GLY A 39 -5.39 22.28 -10.16
N SER A 40 -6.67 21.99 -9.91
CA SER A 40 -7.14 21.52 -8.61
C SER A 40 -6.95 20.03 -8.36
N SER A 41 -7.03 19.19 -9.39
CA SER A 41 -6.88 17.73 -9.26
C SER A 41 -5.44 17.26 -9.16
N SER A 42 -4.48 18.04 -9.67
CA SER A 42 -3.04 17.68 -9.65
C SER A 42 -2.36 17.91 -8.29
N HIS A 43 -2.99 18.61 -7.36
CA HIS A 43 -2.46 18.88 -6.02
C HIS A 43 -2.91 17.90 -4.94
N GLU A 44 -3.86 17.03 -5.23
CA GLU A 44 -4.29 15.98 -4.30
C GLU A 44 -3.19 14.93 -4.14
N GLY A 45 -2.67 14.80 -2.92
CA GLY A 45 -1.69 13.76 -2.56
C GLY A 45 -0.21 14.15 -2.63
N ARG A 46 0.13 15.43 -2.79
CA ARG A 46 1.52 15.92 -2.65
C ARG A 46 1.79 16.34 -1.21
N LEU A 47 3.03 16.09 -0.76
CA LEU A 47 3.52 16.68 0.48
C LEU A 47 3.35 18.20 0.43
N PRO A 48 2.79 18.83 1.50
CA PRO A 48 2.67 20.27 1.55
C PRO A 48 4.05 20.93 1.46
N PRO A 49 4.18 22.11 0.83
CA PRO A 49 5.44 22.80 0.72
C PRO A 49 6.02 23.12 2.10
N CYS A 50 7.32 22.84 2.27
CA CYS A 50 8.02 23.10 3.52
C CYS A 50 8.16 24.63 3.76
N PRO A 51 7.67 25.20 4.87
CA PRO A 51 7.93 26.57 5.23
C PRO A 51 9.43 26.79 5.47
N VAL A 52 9.94 27.94 5.05
CA VAL A 52 11.36 28.26 5.24
C VAL A 52 11.66 28.45 6.74
N PRO A 53 12.53 27.61 7.36
CA PRO A 53 12.73 27.58 8.81
C PRO A 53 13.15 28.93 9.40
N TRP A 54 14.05 29.63 8.69
CA TRP A 54 14.62 30.91 9.12
C TRP A 54 13.63 32.09 9.07
N ARG A 55 12.62 32.02 8.18
CA ARG A 55 11.62 33.09 8.02
C ARG A 55 10.36 32.85 8.85
N ARG A 56 9.98 31.58 9.08
CA ARG A 56 8.75 31.22 9.79
C ARG A 56 8.97 29.98 10.68
N PRO A 57 9.76 30.08 11.77
CA PRO A 57 10.16 28.93 12.57
C PRO A 57 8.95 28.19 13.22
N ILE A 58 7.97 28.94 13.72
CA ILE A 58 6.75 28.33 14.32
C ILE A 58 5.95 27.58 13.26
N ALA A 59 5.78 28.14 12.07
CA ALA A 59 5.07 27.48 10.98
C ALA A 59 5.82 26.20 10.52
N PHE A 60 7.15 26.23 10.53
CA PHE A 60 7.98 25.05 10.24
C PHE A 60 7.81 23.97 11.31
N LEU A 61 7.78 24.30 12.59
CA LEU A 61 7.56 23.34 13.66
C LEU A 61 6.16 22.70 13.58
N ILE A 62 5.13 23.51 13.35
CA ILE A 62 3.76 23.01 13.17
C ILE A 62 3.67 22.09 11.96
N TRP A 63 4.24 22.49 10.84
CA TRP A 63 4.30 21.69 9.61
C TRP A 63 5.04 20.37 9.83
N SER A 64 6.20 20.39 10.50
CA SER A 64 6.97 19.20 10.82
C SER A 64 6.20 18.24 11.73
N PHE A 65 5.55 18.76 12.75
CA PHE A 65 4.71 17.97 13.65
C PHE A 65 3.53 17.32 12.90
N GLN A 66 2.83 18.09 12.07
CA GLN A 66 1.70 17.56 11.27
C GLN A 66 2.17 16.51 10.28
N LEU A 67 3.34 16.71 9.65
CA LEU A 67 3.92 15.75 8.72
C LEU A 67 4.31 14.46 9.44
N LEU A 68 5.03 14.55 10.56
CA LEU A 68 5.45 13.39 11.34
C LEU A 68 4.24 12.63 11.91
N PHE A 69 3.25 13.36 12.44
CA PHE A 69 2.01 12.76 12.93
C PHE A 69 1.24 12.08 11.78
N GLY A 70 1.15 12.72 10.62
CA GLY A 70 0.51 12.15 9.44
C GLY A 70 1.21 10.89 8.92
N LEU A 71 2.55 10.93 8.79
CA LEU A 71 3.34 9.77 8.36
C LEU A 71 3.25 8.63 9.38
N GLY A 72 3.41 8.93 10.67
CA GLY A 72 3.28 7.93 11.73
C GLY A 72 1.89 7.30 11.74
N SER A 73 0.83 8.09 11.61
CA SER A 73 -0.55 7.61 11.53
C SER A 73 -0.78 6.72 10.30
N LEU A 74 -0.22 7.09 9.14
CA LEU A 74 -0.34 6.33 7.90
C LEU A 74 0.38 4.99 7.99
N ILE A 75 1.63 4.98 8.49
CA ILE A 75 2.42 3.77 8.68
C ILE A 75 1.74 2.83 9.67
N PHE A 76 1.26 3.37 10.80
CA PHE A 76 0.55 2.59 11.80
C PHE A 76 -0.75 2.00 11.23
N LEU A 77 -1.56 2.80 10.54
CA LEU A 77 -2.79 2.32 9.89
C LEU A 77 -2.50 1.20 8.89
N LEU A 78 -1.51 1.40 8.00
CA LEU A 78 -1.12 0.38 7.03
C LEU A 78 -0.66 -0.91 7.71
N SER A 79 0.03 -0.80 8.85
CA SER A 79 0.49 -1.97 9.62
C SER A 79 -0.68 -2.75 10.21
N VAL A 80 -1.68 -2.05 10.77
CA VAL A 80 -2.89 -2.68 11.30
C VAL A 80 -3.72 -3.33 10.18
N ILE A 81 -3.89 -2.63 9.06
CA ILE A 81 -4.61 -3.15 7.88
C ILE A 81 -3.88 -4.36 7.30
N ALA A 82 -2.56 -4.31 7.23
CA ALA A 82 -1.75 -5.41 6.69
C ALA A 82 -1.80 -6.67 7.56
N ALA A 83 -2.05 -6.54 8.86
CA ALA A 83 -2.16 -7.67 9.79
C ALA A 83 -3.48 -8.45 9.64
N VAL A 84 -4.50 -7.89 8.98
CA VAL A 84 -5.82 -8.53 8.85
C VAL A 84 -5.97 -9.15 7.46
N PRO A 85 -6.19 -10.48 7.36
CA PRO A 85 -6.43 -11.18 6.10
C PRO A 85 -7.58 -10.53 5.29
N VAL A 86 -7.47 -10.52 3.98
CA VAL A 86 -8.37 -9.86 3.02
C VAL A 86 -8.28 -8.32 3.08
N VAL A 87 -8.30 -7.73 4.28
CA VAL A 87 -8.15 -6.28 4.47
C VAL A 87 -6.76 -5.81 4.06
N ASN A 88 -5.75 -6.67 4.15
CA ASN A 88 -4.38 -6.42 3.70
C ASN A 88 -4.28 -6.07 2.19
N LEU A 89 -5.29 -6.42 1.37
CA LEU A 89 -5.37 -5.99 -0.03
C LEU A 89 -5.44 -4.46 -0.17
N PHE A 90 -6.02 -3.74 0.81
CA PHE A 90 -5.99 -2.28 0.82
C PHE A 90 -4.57 -1.75 1.02
N ALA A 91 -3.80 -2.36 1.93
CA ALA A 91 -2.41 -1.97 2.13
C ALA A 91 -1.58 -2.22 0.87
N LEU A 92 -1.74 -3.37 0.22
CA LEU A 92 -1.11 -3.66 -1.06
C LEU A 92 -1.53 -2.65 -2.14
N GLY A 93 -2.82 -2.34 -2.25
CA GLY A 93 -3.32 -1.36 -3.22
C GLY A 93 -2.79 0.04 -2.99
N TYR A 94 -2.69 0.48 -1.74
CA TYR A 94 -2.04 1.74 -1.38
C TYR A 94 -0.56 1.75 -1.79
N LEU A 95 0.19 0.69 -1.49
CA LEU A 95 1.60 0.58 -1.85
C LEU A 95 1.81 0.55 -3.38
N LEU A 96 0.92 -0.09 -4.13
CA LEU A 96 0.94 -0.07 -5.58
C LEU A 96 0.57 1.31 -6.15
N GLU A 97 -0.36 2.03 -5.52
CA GLU A 97 -0.66 3.42 -5.92
C GLU A 97 0.55 4.33 -5.68
N VAL A 98 1.26 4.19 -4.54
CA VAL A 98 2.52 4.88 -4.27
C VAL A 98 3.54 4.60 -5.38
N GLU A 99 3.76 3.33 -5.69
CA GLU A 99 4.67 2.88 -6.75
C GLU A 99 4.28 3.44 -8.11
N GLY A 100 3.00 3.36 -8.47
CA GLY A 100 2.45 3.85 -9.73
C GLY A 100 2.57 5.37 -9.88
N ARG A 101 2.31 6.15 -8.83
CA ARG A 101 2.48 7.62 -8.85
C ARG A 101 3.94 8.02 -9.07
N VAL A 102 4.85 7.39 -8.35
CA VAL A 102 6.30 7.63 -8.53
C VAL A 102 6.75 7.18 -9.92
N ALA A 103 6.25 6.05 -10.41
CA ALA A 103 6.55 5.56 -11.75
C ALA A 103 6.08 6.50 -12.88
N ARG A 104 4.94 7.16 -12.70
CA ARG A 104 4.42 8.15 -13.66
C ARG A 104 5.13 9.50 -13.57
N SER A 105 5.34 10.02 -12.34
CA SER A 105 5.84 11.40 -12.14
C SER A 105 7.36 11.51 -11.98
N GLY A 106 8.04 10.45 -11.57
CA GLY A 106 9.46 10.47 -11.20
C GLY A 106 9.78 11.23 -9.91
N ARG A 107 8.76 11.74 -9.21
CA ARG A 107 8.92 12.62 -8.05
C ARG A 107 8.63 11.86 -6.76
N LEU A 108 9.61 11.79 -5.85
CA LEU A 108 9.46 11.09 -4.56
C LEU A 108 8.37 11.70 -3.65
N ARG A 109 8.12 13.01 -3.77
CA ARG A 109 7.06 13.67 -3.00
C ARG A 109 5.64 13.24 -3.37
N ASP A 110 5.44 12.62 -4.52
CA ASP A 110 4.15 12.09 -4.97
C ASP A 110 3.88 10.67 -4.39
N ALA A 111 4.84 10.13 -3.62
CA ALA A 111 4.74 8.82 -2.95
C ALA A 111 3.75 8.78 -1.77
N PHE A 112 3.08 9.88 -1.44
CA PHE A 112 2.24 9.97 -0.23
C PHE A 112 0.79 10.35 -0.56
N PRO A 113 0.02 9.49 -1.26
CA PRO A 113 -1.33 9.83 -1.74
C PRO A 113 -2.31 10.27 -0.66
N LEU A 114 -2.27 9.68 0.53
CA LEU A 114 -3.20 9.97 1.63
C LEU A 114 -2.63 10.89 2.72
N ILE A 115 -1.50 11.55 2.48
CA ILE A 115 -0.80 12.34 3.52
C ILE A 115 -1.66 13.46 4.13
N ARG A 116 -2.58 14.04 3.36
CA ARG A 116 -3.49 15.10 3.84
C ARG A 116 -4.59 14.56 4.75
N VAL A 117 -5.03 13.33 4.49
CA VAL A 117 -6.07 12.65 5.26
C VAL A 117 -5.50 11.92 6.46
N ALA A 118 -4.22 11.55 6.41
CA ALA A 118 -3.53 10.77 7.44
C ALA A 118 -3.62 11.37 8.86
N PRO A 119 -3.47 12.69 9.10
CA PRO A 119 -3.65 13.25 10.44
C PRO A 119 -5.07 13.07 10.99
N ARG A 120 -6.09 13.10 10.12
CA ARG A 120 -7.49 12.85 10.51
C ARG A 120 -7.67 11.37 10.90
N ILE A 121 -7.14 10.45 10.11
CA ILE A 121 -7.16 9.01 10.42
C ILE A 121 -6.47 8.74 11.76
N GLY A 122 -5.27 9.30 11.96
CA GLY A 122 -4.54 9.18 13.21
C GLY A 122 -5.29 9.75 14.41
N SER A 123 -5.97 10.87 14.22
CA SER A 123 -6.81 11.49 15.27
C SER A 123 -7.98 10.58 15.66
N ILE A 124 -8.63 9.94 14.67
CA ILE A 124 -9.70 8.99 14.92
C ILE A 124 -9.17 7.77 15.67
N ALA A 125 -8.09 7.15 15.17
CA ALA A 125 -7.49 5.98 15.80
C ALA A 125 -7.05 6.27 17.25
N LEU A 126 -6.33 7.38 17.46
CA LEU A 126 -5.86 7.79 18.78
C LEU A 126 -7.03 8.11 19.72
N GLY A 127 -8.04 8.85 19.25
CA GLY A 127 -9.22 9.20 20.02
C GLY A 127 -10.00 7.96 20.47
N VAL A 128 -10.27 7.04 19.56
CA VAL A 128 -10.93 5.75 19.86
C VAL A 128 -10.09 4.93 20.83
N TYR A 129 -8.77 4.83 20.61
CA TYR A 129 -7.86 4.08 21.47
C TYR A 129 -7.84 4.58 22.91
N VAL A 130 -7.69 5.90 23.10
CA VAL A 130 -7.68 6.50 24.45
C VAL A 130 -8.98 6.22 25.21
N TRP A 131 -10.13 6.43 24.58
CA TRP A 131 -11.41 6.12 25.20
C TRP A 131 -11.61 4.62 25.47
N THR A 132 -11.13 3.75 24.57
CA THR A 132 -11.16 2.30 24.75
C THR A 132 -10.31 1.86 25.96
N ILE A 133 -9.13 2.47 26.18
CA ILE A 133 -8.33 2.17 27.39
C ILE A 133 -9.10 2.51 28.66
N LEU A 134 -9.74 3.70 28.72
CA LEU A 134 -10.55 4.09 29.89
C LEU A 134 -11.68 3.10 30.14
N LEU A 135 -12.38 2.68 29.10
CA LEU A 135 -13.44 1.66 29.21
C LEU A 135 -12.90 0.30 29.66
N ARG A 136 -11.73 -0.12 29.17
CA ARG A 136 -11.08 -1.38 29.60
C ARG A 136 -10.68 -1.35 31.06
N LEU A 137 -10.12 -0.24 31.54
CA LEU A 137 -9.80 -0.07 32.96
C LEU A 137 -11.03 -0.22 33.82
N LEU A 138 -12.13 0.42 33.43
CA LEU A 138 -13.41 0.34 34.17
C LEU A 138 -14.01 -1.08 34.11
N ALA A 139 -13.97 -1.74 32.93
CA ALA A 139 -14.44 -3.11 32.77
C ALA A 139 -13.64 -4.11 33.61
N ASN A 140 -12.30 -3.95 33.67
CA ASN A 140 -11.45 -4.78 34.52
C ASN A 140 -11.77 -4.56 36.02
N SER A 141 -12.04 -3.32 36.42
CA SER A 141 -12.46 -3.04 37.82
C SER A 141 -13.80 -3.70 38.14
N SER A 142 -14.75 -3.67 37.21
CA SER A 142 -16.05 -4.35 37.36
C SER A 142 -15.88 -5.86 37.43
N ALA A 143 -15.05 -6.45 36.56
CA ALA A 143 -14.76 -7.89 36.56
C ALA A 143 -14.10 -8.34 37.86
N ASN A 144 -13.14 -7.57 38.39
CA ASN A 144 -12.51 -7.86 39.68
C ASN A 144 -13.51 -7.81 40.84
N ALA A 145 -14.40 -6.81 40.88
CA ALA A 145 -15.46 -6.72 41.89
C ALA A 145 -16.40 -7.93 41.85
N HIS A 146 -16.75 -8.38 40.65
CA HIS A 146 -17.57 -9.58 40.46
C HIS A 146 -16.87 -10.86 40.93
N ILE A 147 -15.56 -10.97 40.79
CA ILE A 147 -14.78 -12.14 41.27
C ILE A 147 -14.70 -12.12 42.82
N ILE A 148 -14.53 -10.94 43.43
CA ILE A 148 -14.33 -10.80 44.88
C ILE A 148 -15.65 -11.03 45.63
N ASP A 149 -16.74 -10.40 45.22
CA ASP A 149 -18.05 -10.46 45.87
C ASP A 149 -19.17 -10.47 44.81
N PRO A 150 -19.49 -11.63 44.22
CA PRO A 150 -20.52 -11.74 43.18
C PRO A 150 -21.90 -11.30 43.69
N GLY A 151 -22.49 -10.31 43.03
CA GLY A 151 -23.80 -9.73 43.45
C GLY A 151 -23.74 -8.76 44.62
N GLY A 152 -22.56 -8.45 45.12
CA GLY A 152 -22.37 -7.45 46.17
C GLY A 152 -22.65 -6.00 45.74
N ALA A 153 -22.62 -5.09 46.67
CA ALA A 153 -22.90 -3.67 46.37
C ALA A 153 -21.88 -3.04 45.41
N ALA A 154 -20.60 -3.43 45.52
CA ALA A 154 -19.53 -2.95 44.66
C ALA A 154 -19.67 -3.49 43.22
N ASP A 155 -19.97 -4.80 43.06
CA ASP A 155 -20.18 -5.44 41.79
C ASP A 155 -21.34 -4.76 41.04
N ARG A 156 -22.52 -4.63 41.66
CA ARG A 156 -23.69 -3.98 41.03
C ARG A 156 -23.41 -2.52 40.63
N ARG A 157 -22.73 -1.76 41.47
CA ARG A 157 -22.38 -0.35 41.15
C ARG A 157 -21.41 -0.25 39.98
N LEU A 158 -20.33 -1.03 39.96
CA LEU A 158 -19.34 -1.01 38.92
C LEU A 158 -19.90 -1.54 37.58
N ALA A 159 -20.74 -2.56 37.62
CA ALA A 159 -21.43 -3.06 36.42
C ALA A 159 -22.36 -1.97 35.83
N PHE A 160 -23.14 -1.29 36.62
CA PHE A 160 -24.00 -0.19 36.18
C PHE A 160 -23.17 0.98 35.62
N VAL A 161 -22.13 1.44 36.35
CA VAL A 161 -21.24 2.53 35.89
C VAL A 161 -20.53 2.15 34.59
N SER A 162 -20.06 0.90 34.47
CA SER A 162 -19.42 0.40 33.25
C SER A 162 -20.40 0.44 32.08
N THR A 163 -21.63 -0.04 32.23
CA THR A 163 -22.65 -0.02 31.17
C THR A 163 -22.98 1.41 30.73
N VAL A 164 -23.18 2.31 31.67
CA VAL A 164 -23.45 3.73 31.37
C VAL A 164 -22.25 4.38 30.68
N ALA A 165 -21.02 4.11 31.14
CA ALA A 165 -19.80 4.65 30.56
C ALA A 165 -19.64 4.16 29.09
N TRP A 166 -19.90 2.88 28.81
CA TRP A 166 -19.89 2.34 27.44
C TRP A 166 -20.88 3.08 26.53
N ALA A 167 -22.12 3.28 26.99
CA ALA A 167 -23.13 4.00 26.22
C ALA A 167 -22.71 5.45 25.96
N LEU A 168 -22.26 6.18 26.99
CA LEU A 168 -21.85 7.58 26.87
C LEU A 168 -20.62 7.74 25.95
N VAL A 169 -19.62 6.89 26.10
CA VAL A 169 -18.41 6.92 25.24
C VAL A 169 -18.77 6.58 23.81
N THR A 170 -19.62 5.57 23.57
CA THR A 170 -20.06 5.23 22.21
C THR A 170 -20.76 6.41 21.55
N VAL A 171 -21.70 7.06 22.23
CA VAL A 171 -22.38 8.27 21.72
C VAL A 171 -21.36 9.38 21.46
N HIS A 172 -20.42 9.61 22.39
CA HIS A 172 -19.37 10.63 22.23
C HIS A 172 -18.50 10.36 21.00
N LEU A 173 -18.05 9.12 20.79
CA LEU A 173 -17.23 8.74 19.64
C LEU A 173 -18.01 8.91 18.33
N CYS A 174 -19.28 8.49 18.28
CA CYS A 174 -20.14 8.71 17.11
C CYS A 174 -20.29 10.21 16.79
N LEU A 175 -20.49 11.06 17.80
CA LEU A 175 -20.58 12.51 17.62
C LEU A 175 -19.27 13.14 17.19
N ALA A 176 -18.13 12.66 17.71
CA ALA A 176 -16.81 13.13 17.31
C ALA A 176 -16.54 12.81 15.83
N LEU A 177 -16.94 11.63 15.36
CA LEU A 177 -16.86 11.24 13.94
C LEU A 177 -17.82 12.07 13.07
N ALA A 178 -19.08 12.22 13.47
CA ALA A 178 -20.08 13.01 12.76
C ALA A 178 -19.65 14.48 12.60
N ARG A 179 -18.88 15.00 13.57
CA ARG A 179 -18.35 16.37 13.54
C ARG A 179 -17.08 16.53 12.72
N GLY A 180 -16.58 15.47 12.13
CA GLY A 180 -15.44 15.51 11.21
C GLY A 180 -14.18 14.77 11.68
N GLY A 181 -14.16 14.13 12.86
CA GLY A 181 -13.10 13.20 13.28
C GLY A 181 -11.72 13.83 13.55
N GLY A 182 -11.65 15.14 13.80
CA GLY A 182 -10.39 15.79 14.19
C GLY A 182 -10.06 15.55 15.68
N LEU A 183 -8.78 15.55 16.04
CA LEU A 183 -8.33 15.30 17.42
C LEU A 183 -9.07 16.13 18.48
N PRO A 184 -9.33 17.44 18.29
CA PRO A 184 -10.08 18.23 19.26
C PRO A 184 -11.52 17.77 19.51
N THR A 185 -12.12 17.03 18.57
CA THR A 185 -13.50 16.53 18.74
C THR A 185 -13.56 15.35 19.71
N PHE A 186 -12.49 14.55 19.79
CA PHE A 186 -12.40 13.45 20.74
C PHE A 186 -12.11 13.88 22.19
N ILE A 187 -11.53 15.09 22.40
CA ILE A 187 -11.17 15.60 23.72
C ILE A 187 -12.30 16.44 24.33
N ARG A 188 -13.30 16.87 23.57
CA ARG A 188 -14.29 17.87 23.97
C ARG A 188 -15.73 17.35 23.94
N PRO A 189 -16.15 16.43 24.86
CA PRO A 189 -17.47 15.79 24.80
C PRO A 189 -18.62 16.84 24.93
N ILE A 190 -18.49 17.84 25.80
CA ILE A 190 -19.51 18.87 25.98
C ILE A 190 -19.73 19.68 24.69
N LYS A 191 -18.66 19.98 23.93
CA LYS A 191 -18.80 20.70 22.65
C LYS A 191 -19.47 19.85 21.58
N ASN A 192 -19.29 18.54 21.62
CA ASN A 192 -19.97 17.62 20.71
C ASN A 192 -21.48 17.58 21.00
N LEU A 193 -21.86 17.56 22.29
CA LEU A 193 -23.26 17.57 22.68
C LEU A 193 -23.94 18.90 22.30
N ARG A 194 -23.25 20.06 22.54
CA ARG A 194 -23.76 21.38 22.11
C ARG A 194 -23.91 21.45 20.56
N TRP A 195 -22.96 20.88 19.82
CA TRP A 195 -23.04 20.81 18.38
C TRP A 195 -24.22 19.95 17.92
N LEU A 196 -24.42 18.78 18.55
CA LEU A 196 -25.60 17.94 18.28
C LEU A 196 -26.90 18.72 18.47
N TRP A 197 -27.02 19.38 19.62
CA TRP A 197 -28.22 20.17 19.94
C TRP A 197 -28.48 21.30 18.95
N ALA A 198 -27.43 22.03 18.54
CA ALA A 198 -27.54 23.10 17.56
C ALA A 198 -28.00 22.57 16.19
N ARG A 199 -27.41 21.45 15.71
CA ARG A 199 -27.78 20.84 14.43
C ARG A 199 -29.14 20.17 14.44
N TRP A 200 -29.52 19.59 15.59
CA TRP A 200 -30.87 19.04 15.76
C TRP A 200 -31.93 20.13 15.65
N ARG A 201 -31.70 21.27 16.30
CA ARG A 201 -32.61 22.43 16.23
C ARG A 201 -32.67 23.02 14.81
N ALA A 202 -31.58 23.02 14.06
CA ALA A 202 -31.52 23.47 12.68
C ALA A 202 -32.16 22.46 11.70
N GLY A 203 -32.40 21.21 12.12
CA GLY A 203 -32.96 20.16 11.28
C GLY A 203 -31.97 19.55 10.26
N ASP A 204 -30.69 19.95 10.27
CA ASP A 204 -29.68 19.57 9.29
C ASP A 204 -28.62 18.57 9.81
N TYR A 205 -28.87 17.93 10.96
CA TYR A 205 -27.92 17.00 11.58
C TYR A 205 -27.51 15.84 10.66
N LEU A 206 -28.50 15.15 10.07
CA LEU A 206 -28.25 13.98 9.23
C LEU A 206 -27.51 14.36 7.94
N GLU A 207 -27.86 15.48 7.35
CA GLU A 207 -27.19 15.98 6.14
C GLU A 207 -25.73 16.33 6.42
N THR A 208 -25.47 17.09 7.48
CA THR A 208 -24.13 17.50 7.88
C THR A 208 -23.26 16.29 8.28
N ALA A 209 -23.79 15.37 9.09
CA ALA A 209 -23.08 14.19 9.52
C ALA A 209 -22.76 13.24 8.34
N SER A 210 -23.75 12.95 7.50
CA SER A 210 -23.56 12.11 6.31
C SER A 210 -22.61 12.75 5.30
N GLY A 211 -22.66 14.09 5.14
CA GLY A 211 -21.74 14.85 4.32
C GLY A 211 -20.28 14.68 4.75
N HIS A 212 -19.98 14.81 6.04
CA HIS A 212 -18.64 14.61 6.59
C HIS A 212 -18.14 13.17 6.41
N VAL A 213 -19.03 12.18 6.60
CA VAL A 213 -18.67 10.76 6.43
C VAL A 213 -18.43 10.45 4.95
N ARG A 214 -19.30 10.94 4.06
CA ARG A 214 -19.17 10.72 2.61
C ARG A 214 -17.90 11.36 2.06
N SER A 215 -17.60 12.62 2.44
CA SER A 215 -16.34 13.29 2.06
C SER A 215 -15.14 12.50 2.52
N PHE A 216 -15.11 12.07 3.77
CA PHE A 216 -14.01 11.26 4.30
C PHE A 216 -13.84 9.94 3.54
N TYR A 217 -14.94 9.24 3.26
CA TYR A 217 -14.91 7.99 2.50
C TYR A 217 -14.40 8.18 1.07
N SER A 218 -14.83 9.27 0.40
CA SER A 218 -14.36 9.59 -0.96
C SER A 218 -12.87 9.96 -0.99
N GLU A 219 -12.38 10.71 0.01
CA GLU A 219 -10.97 11.06 0.16
C GLU A 219 -10.07 9.82 0.36
N LEU A 220 -10.57 8.79 1.05
CA LEU A 220 -9.83 7.53 1.27
C LEU A 220 -9.70 6.67 0.00
N GLN A 221 -10.51 6.90 -1.02
CA GLN A 221 -10.53 6.11 -2.26
C GLN A 221 -10.51 4.60 -2.02
N VAL A 222 -11.28 4.13 -1.03
CA VAL A 222 -11.28 2.74 -0.53
C VAL A 222 -11.46 1.73 -1.68
N ARG A 223 -12.46 1.98 -2.54
CA ARG A 223 -12.75 1.11 -3.69
C ARG A 223 -11.55 1.01 -4.65
N HIS A 224 -10.89 2.14 -4.93
CA HIS A 224 -9.74 2.18 -5.83
C HIS A 224 -8.59 1.35 -5.27
N HIS A 225 -8.20 1.58 -4.01
CA HIS A 225 -7.10 0.84 -3.38
C HIS A 225 -7.39 -0.65 -3.27
N PHE A 226 -8.62 -1.05 -2.93
CA PHE A 226 -9.00 -2.47 -2.87
C PHE A 226 -8.85 -3.16 -4.23
N TRP A 227 -9.43 -2.58 -5.29
CA TRP A 227 -9.36 -3.16 -6.64
C TRP A 227 -7.94 -3.17 -7.21
N LEU A 228 -7.15 -2.13 -6.95
CA LEU A 228 -5.76 -2.08 -7.35
C LEU A 228 -4.96 -3.17 -6.61
N GLY A 229 -5.19 -3.32 -5.31
CA GLY A 229 -4.56 -4.37 -4.50
C GLY A 229 -4.94 -5.77 -4.95
N LEU A 230 -6.24 -6.03 -5.18
CA LEU A 230 -6.71 -7.34 -5.66
C LEU A 230 -6.08 -7.69 -7.03
N ARG A 231 -6.06 -6.76 -7.98
CA ARG A 231 -5.41 -6.99 -9.28
C ARG A 231 -3.91 -7.19 -9.15
N GLY A 232 -3.25 -6.41 -8.30
CA GLY A 232 -1.82 -6.55 -8.01
C GLY A 232 -1.49 -7.87 -7.32
N PHE A 233 -2.37 -8.34 -6.42
CA PHE A 233 -2.29 -9.66 -5.81
C PHE A 233 -2.36 -10.78 -6.87
N VAL A 234 -3.33 -10.70 -7.78
CA VAL A 234 -3.47 -11.68 -8.89
C VAL A 234 -2.21 -11.70 -9.76
N VAL A 235 -1.66 -10.53 -10.11
CA VAL A 235 -0.39 -10.46 -10.87
C VAL A 235 0.74 -11.15 -10.10
N GLY A 236 0.93 -10.81 -8.83
CA GLY A 236 1.98 -11.41 -8.00
C GLY A 236 1.80 -12.92 -7.83
N LEU A 237 0.58 -13.35 -7.50
CA LEU A 237 0.25 -14.77 -7.30
C LEU A 237 0.51 -15.60 -8.55
N THR A 238 0.10 -15.12 -9.73
CA THR A 238 0.31 -15.85 -11.00
C THR A 238 1.80 -16.13 -11.26
N TRP A 239 2.67 -15.18 -10.94
CA TRP A 239 4.12 -15.36 -11.08
C TRP A 239 4.75 -16.25 -10.03
N LEU A 240 4.19 -16.25 -8.82
CA LEU A 240 4.78 -16.92 -7.65
C LEU A 240 4.24 -18.34 -7.41
N ILE A 241 2.99 -18.63 -7.82
CA ILE A 241 2.33 -19.88 -7.46
C ILE A 241 3.10 -21.11 -7.97
N VAL A 242 3.54 -21.11 -9.22
CA VAL A 242 4.22 -22.28 -9.81
C VAL A 242 5.58 -22.53 -9.14
N PRO A 243 6.52 -21.55 -9.07
CA PRO A 243 7.81 -21.80 -8.44
C PRO A 243 7.70 -22.06 -6.95
N SER A 244 6.70 -21.47 -6.25
CA SER A 244 6.49 -21.73 -4.82
C SER A 244 5.97 -23.12 -4.56
N VAL A 245 5.00 -23.60 -5.33
CA VAL A 245 4.47 -24.98 -5.22
C VAL A 245 5.57 -25.99 -5.52
N LEU A 246 6.36 -25.78 -6.57
CA LEU A 246 7.49 -26.65 -6.90
C LEU A 246 8.53 -26.70 -5.78
N TYR A 247 8.82 -25.54 -5.13
CA TYR A 247 9.75 -25.48 -4.00
C TYR A 247 9.23 -26.24 -2.77
N VAL A 248 7.97 -26.06 -2.41
CA VAL A 248 7.35 -26.75 -1.28
C VAL A 248 7.23 -28.26 -1.52
N SER A 249 6.91 -28.68 -2.75
CA SER A 249 6.72 -30.10 -3.12
C SER A 249 8.03 -30.90 -3.15
N ALA A 250 9.18 -30.24 -3.24
CA ALA A 250 10.50 -30.88 -3.15
C ALA A 250 10.78 -31.34 -1.72
N THR A 251 10.31 -32.53 -1.36
CA THR A 251 10.02 -32.94 0.02
C THR A 251 11.19 -33.30 0.93
N ARG A 252 12.40 -33.61 0.44
CA ARG A 252 13.55 -33.95 1.29
C ARG A 252 14.86 -33.40 0.72
N PRO A 253 15.69 -32.74 1.58
CA PRO A 253 16.95 -32.13 1.15
C PRO A 253 18.12 -33.12 1.12
N GLU A 254 17.90 -34.41 0.84
CA GLU A 254 18.93 -35.42 0.86
C GLU A 254 19.40 -35.79 -0.57
N GLY A 255 20.71 -35.88 -0.77
CA GLY A 255 21.30 -36.27 -2.04
C GLY A 255 20.93 -35.40 -3.22
N GLY A 256 20.46 -35.97 -4.33
CA GLY A 256 20.06 -35.24 -5.55
C GLY A 256 18.88 -34.30 -5.36
N ALA A 257 18.01 -34.55 -4.37
CA ALA A 257 16.88 -33.68 -4.04
C ALA A 257 17.32 -32.32 -3.47
N ALA A 258 18.48 -32.24 -2.82
CA ALA A 258 19.03 -30.97 -2.32
C ALA A 258 19.39 -30.04 -3.49
N ILE A 259 20.07 -30.56 -4.53
CA ILE A 259 20.43 -29.80 -5.73
C ILE A 259 19.18 -29.27 -6.44
N PHE A 260 18.14 -30.13 -6.58
CA PHE A 260 16.87 -29.74 -7.18
C PHE A 260 16.17 -28.64 -6.38
N THR A 261 16.19 -28.71 -5.04
CA THR A 261 15.63 -27.68 -4.16
C THR A 261 16.35 -26.34 -4.32
N VAL A 262 17.70 -26.35 -4.38
CA VAL A 262 18.49 -25.13 -4.63
C VAL A 262 18.18 -24.55 -6.00
N PHE A 263 18.05 -25.39 -7.04
CA PHE A 263 17.70 -24.95 -8.37
C PHE A 263 16.32 -24.27 -8.43
N ILE A 264 15.31 -24.86 -7.78
CA ILE A 264 13.97 -24.24 -7.70
C ILE A 264 14.02 -22.94 -6.90
N GLY A 265 14.77 -22.89 -5.78
CA GLY A 265 15.00 -21.67 -5.03
C GLY A 265 15.63 -20.56 -5.86
N PHE A 266 16.62 -20.91 -6.68
CA PHE A 266 17.21 -19.99 -7.65
C PHE A 266 16.19 -19.49 -8.69
N LEU A 267 15.37 -20.39 -9.23
CA LEU A 267 14.27 -20.00 -10.15
C LEU A 267 13.30 -19.03 -9.49
N LEU A 268 12.90 -19.31 -8.26
CA LEU A 268 12.03 -18.43 -7.46
C LEU A 268 12.67 -17.05 -7.28
N THR A 269 13.95 -17.00 -6.97
CA THR A 269 14.70 -15.76 -6.82
C THR A 269 14.76 -14.96 -8.14
N LEU A 270 14.90 -15.64 -9.28
CA LEU A 270 14.81 -14.98 -10.59
C LEU A 270 13.44 -14.34 -10.83
N VAL A 271 12.37 -15.01 -10.43
CA VAL A 271 11.01 -14.43 -10.48
C VAL A 271 10.95 -13.18 -9.61
N PHE A 272 11.47 -13.21 -8.40
CA PHE A 272 11.53 -12.04 -7.50
C PHE A 272 12.32 -10.87 -8.10
N ALA A 273 13.35 -11.11 -8.87
CA ALA A 273 14.11 -10.05 -9.53
C ALA A 273 13.28 -9.27 -10.58
N TRP A 274 12.29 -9.93 -11.20
CA TRP A 274 11.48 -9.31 -12.26
C TRP A 274 10.11 -8.84 -11.81
N VAL A 275 9.46 -9.54 -10.88
CA VAL A 275 8.08 -9.26 -10.46
C VAL A 275 7.92 -7.87 -9.85
N PRO A 276 8.84 -7.32 -9.05
CA PRO A 276 8.70 -5.94 -8.56
C PRO A 276 8.54 -4.93 -9.70
N PHE A 277 9.33 -5.06 -10.77
CA PHE A 277 9.25 -4.14 -11.92
C PHE A 277 8.04 -4.40 -12.82
N LEU A 278 7.53 -5.62 -12.88
CA LEU A 278 6.26 -5.93 -13.53
C LEU A 278 5.08 -5.33 -12.75
N GLN A 279 5.14 -5.36 -11.43
CA GLN A 279 4.16 -4.68 -10.58
C GLN A 279 4.25 -3.16 -10.70
N ALA A 280 5.46 -2.58 -10.79
CA ALA A 280 5.66 -1.16 -11.06
C ALA A 280 5.03 -0.74 -12.40
N ARG A 281 5.22 -1.55 -13.44
CA ARG A 281 4.59 -1.34 -14.74
C ARG A 281 3.07 -1.46 -14.66
N PHE A 282 2.56 -2.50 -14.00
CA PHE A 282 1.13 -2.66 -13.74
C PHE A 282 0.54 -1.45 -13.01
N ALA A 283 1.21 -0.99 -11.95
CA ALA A 283 0.80 0.15 -11.15
C ALA A 283 0.84 1.47 -11.94
N ALA A 284 1.84 1.64 -12.80
CA ALA A 284 1.99 2.83 -13.65
C ALA A 284 0.88 2.92 -14.70
N GLU A 285 0.56 1.81 -15.38
CA GLU A 285 -0.43 1.77 -16.46
C GLU A 285 -1.85 1.43 -16.00
N ASN A 286 -2.01 0.95 -14.77
CA ASN A 286 -3.29 0.51 -14.19
C ASN A 286 -4.04 -0.54 -15.05
N ARG A 287 -3.32 -1.31 -15.87
CA ARG A 287 -3.85 -2.38 -16.73
C ARG A 287 -3.30 -3.73 -16.30
N LEU A 288 -4.17 -4.71 -16.04
CA LEU A 288 -3.78 -6.05 -15.57
C LEU A 288 -2.73 -6.69 -16.48
N ARG A 289 -2.91 -6.59 -17.82
CA ARG A 289 -2.01 -7.12 -18.82
C ARG A 289 -0.58 -6.61 -18.68
N ALA A 290 -0.40 -5.36 -18.26
CA ALA A 290 0.92 -4.75 -18.07
C ALA A 290 1.80 -5.52 -17.06
N GLY A 291 1.20 -6.18 -16.07
CA GLY A 291 1.89 -7.04 -15.10
C GLY A 291 2.49 -8.34 -15.70
N PHE A 292 2.19 -8.66 -16.96
CA PHE A 292 2.67 -9.85 -17.65
C PHE A 292 3.60 -9.51 -18.84
N GLU A 293 3.83 -8.25 -19.12
CA GLU A 293 4.63 -7.78 -20.26
C GLU A 293 6.14 -7.80 -19.98
N VAL A 294 6.70 -9.00 -19.77
CA VAL A 294 8.13 -9.22 -19.46
C VAL A 294 9.04 -8.62 -20.53
N ARG A 295 8.63 -8.66 -21.80
CA ARG A 295 9.43 -8.12 -22.91
C ARG A 295 9.69 -6.63 -22.75
N GLN A 296 8.68 -5.86 -22.31
CA GLN A 296 8.76 -4.42 -22.07
C GLN A 296 9.71 -4.12 -20.91
N VAL A 297 9.61 -4.85 -19.80
CA VAL A 297 10.52 -4.67 -18.66
C VAL A 297 11.95 -5.03 -19.02
N LYS A 298 12.16 -6.09 -19.79
CA LYS A 298 13.50 -6.44 -20.34
C LYS A 298 14.06 -5.36 -21.27
N GLU A 299 13.20 -4.70 -22.04
CA GLU A 299 13.60 -3.57 -22.87
C GLU A 299 14.03 -2.38 -22.00
N LEU A 300 13.25 -2.02 -20.97
CA LEU A 300 13.59 -0.95 -20.02
C LEU A 300 14.92 -1.22 -19.30
N PHE A 301 15.18 -2.47 -18.93
CA PHE A 301 16.46 -2.87 -18.35
C PHE A 301 17.66 -2.51 -19.26
N ARG A 302 17.50 -2.59 -20.60
CA ARG A 302 18.57 -2.23 -21.55
C ARG A 302 18.93 -0.75 -21.51
N HIS A 303 18.04 0.10 -21.05
CA HIS A 303 18.24 1.55 -20.96
C HIS A 303 18.82 2.00 -19.61
N ALA A 304 18.55 1.29 -18.52
CA ALA A 304 18.97 1.67 -17.18
C ALA A 304 19.47 0.48 -16.30
N PRO A 305 20.43 -0.36 -16.77
CA PRO A 305 20.81 -1.59 -16.08
C PRO A 305 21.31 -1.36 -14.65
N PHE A 306 22.15 -0.34 -14.40
CA PHE A 306 22.63 -0.02 -13.06
C PHE A 306 21.51 0.43 -12.12
N ALA A 307 20.50 1.15 -12.62
CA ALA A 307 19.37 1.57 -11.79
C ALA A 307 18.52 0.35 -11.37
N PHE A 308 18.29 -0.60 -12.28
CA PHE A 308 17.63 -1.87 -11.97
C PHE A 308 18.41 -2.68 -10.94
N LEU A 309 19.73 -2.78 -11.09
CA LEU A 309 20.58 -3.46 -10.11
C LEU A 309 20.50 -2.80 -8.73
N ALA A 310 20.65 -1.48 -8.67
CA ALA A 310 20.57 -0.74 -7.42
C ALA A 310 19.21 -0.93 -6.74
N ALA A 311 18.09 -0.87 -7.49
CA ALA A 311 16.78 -1.15 -6.96
C ALA A 311 16.66 -2.59 -6.44
N THR A 312 17.17 -3.58 -7.16
CA THR A 312 17.16 -4.98 -6.74
C THR A 312 17.92 -5.16 -5.43
N ILE A 313 19.10 -4.53 -5.28
CA ILE A 313 19.88 -4.56 -4.03
C ILE A 313 19.06 -3.93 -2.88
N VAL A 314 18.49 -2.76 -3.10
CA VAL A 314 17.68 -2.07 -2.09
C VAL A 314 16.47 -2.93 -1.68
N VAL A 315 15.75 -3.50 -2.65
CA VAL A 315 14.62 -4.39 -2.37
C VAL A 315 15.05 -5.60 -1.54
N TYR A 316 16.18 -6.23 -1.86
CA TYR A 316 16.66 -7.40 -1.11
C TYR A 316 17.13 -7.02 0.30
N VAL A 317 17.85 -5.91 0.46
CA VAL A 317 18.27 -5.42 1.78
C VAL A 317 17.05 -5.10 2.65
N LEU A 318 16.04 -4.45 2.08
CA LEU A 318 14.79 -4.15 2.78
C LEU A 318 13.92 -5.39 3.04
N ALA A 319 14.10 -6.47 2.27
CA ALA A 319 13.42 -7.73 2.52
C ALA A 319 14.05 -8.54 3.66
N LEU A 320 15.34 -8.33 3.99
CA LEU A 320 16.04 -9.08 5.04
C LEU A 320 15.33 -9.05 6.40
N PRO A 321 14.84 -7.91 6.92
CA PRO A 321 14.11 -7.89 8.19
C PRO A 321 12.89 -8.81 8.17
N MET A 322 12.19 -8.93 7.04
CA MET A 322 11.01 -9.79 6.92
C MET A 322 11.38 -11.28 7.08
N TYR A 323 12.53 -11.69 6.55
CA TYR A 323 13.02 -13.06 6.73
C TYR A 323 13.51 -13.32 8.16
N LEU A 324 14.24 -12.38 8.75
CA LEU A 324 14.75 -12.50 10.10
C LEU A 324 13.61 -12.61 11.13
N PHE A 325 12.59 -11.76 11.04
CA PHE A 325 11.48 -11.79 11.99
C PHE A 325 10.57 -13.01 11.83
N LYS A 326 10.53 -13.64 10.66
CA LYS A 326 9.81 -14.90 10.48
C LYS A 326 10.55 -16.12 11.02
N ALA A 327 11.88 -16.05 11.12
CA ALA A 327 12.66 -17.08 11.80
C ALA A 327 12.43 -17.08 13.32
N PHE A 328 12.00 -15.94 13.90
CA PHE A 328 11.65 -15.84 15.31
C PHE A 328 10.14 -15.99 15.47
N GLN A 329 9.73 -17.04 16.17
CA GLN A 329 8.32 -17.20 16.52
C GLN A 329 7.97 -16.23 17.65
N LEU A 330 7.23 -15.20 17.28
CA LEU A 330 6.69 -14.24 18.24
C LEU A 330 5.27 -14.66 18.65
N PRO A 331 4.88 -14.43 19.91
CA PRO A 331 3.49 -14.63 20.35
C PRO A 331 2.51 -13.91 19.43
N SER A 332 1.29 -14.46 19.29
CA SER A 332 0.24 -13.89 18.44
C SER A 332 -0.06 -12.42 18.71
N ASP A 333 0.07 -11.99 19.97
CA ASP A 333 -0.17 -10.62 20.42
C ASP A 333 0.93 -9.64 19.96
N ALA A 334 2.12 -10.16 19.61
CA ALA A 334 3.28 -9.38 19.15
C ALA A 334 3.40 -9.32 17.61
N GLN A 335 2.42 -9.80 16.85
CA GLN A 335 2.49 -9.82 15.39
C GLN A 335 2.34 -8.42 14.76
N TRP A 336 1.57 -7.53 15.36
CA TRP A 336 1.37 -6.19 14.80
C TRP A 336 2.66 -5.33 14.72
N PRO A 337 3.65 -5.40 15.66
CA PRO A 337 4.92 -4.72 15.47
C PRO A 337 5.72 -5.26 14.28
N ILE A 338 5.57 -6.56 13.96
CA ILE A 338 6.22 -7.16 12.78
C ILE A 338 5.65 -6.54 11.51
N THR A 339 4.32 -6.40 11.41
CA THR A 339 3.71 -5.74 10.24
C THR A 339 4.15 -4.28 10.11
N LEU A 340 4.42 -3.59 11.22
CA LEU A 340 5.01 -2.25 11.21
C LEU A 340 6.39 -2.24 10.55
N ILE A 341 7.27 -3.17 10.94
CA ILE A 341 8.61 -3.32 10.34
C ILE A 341 8.47 -3.66 8.85
N PHE A 342 7.52 -4.52 8.49
CA PHE A 342 7.27 -4.89 7.09
C PHE A 342 6.82 -3.68 6.27
N ILE A 343 5.90 -2.87 6.76
CA ILE A 343 5.47 -1.65 6.06
C ILE A 343 6.63 -0.66 5.92
N LEU A 344 7.44 -0.47 6.98
CA LEU A 344 8.64 0.38 6.93
C LEU A 344 9.67 -0.11 5.90
N SER A 345 9.74 -1.41 5.64
CA SER A 345 10.61 -2.02 4.63
C SER A 345 10.01 -1.98 3.23
N ILE A 346 8.74 -2.34 3.08
CA ILE A 346 8.08 -2.45 1.78
C ILE A 346 7.83 -1.08 1.15
N PHE A 347 7.43 -0.08 1.94
CA PHE A 347 7.11 1.25 1.42
C PHE A 347 8.29 1.89 0.65
N PRO A 348 9.51 2.03 1.22
CA PRO A 348 10.64 2.59 0.48
C PRO A 348 11.06 1.70 -0.71
N ALA A 349 10.92 0.39 -0.60
CA ALA A 349 11.21 -0.50 -1.72
C ALA A 349 10.29 -0.22 -2.92
N ARG A 350 8.97 -0.03 -2.68
CA ARG A 350 8.00 0.35 -3.73
C ARG A 350 8.29 1.72 -4.33
N VAL A 351 8.70 2.68 -3.53
CA VAL A 351 9.11 4.01 -4.02
C VAL A 351 10.33 3.90 -4.94
N VAL A 352 11.33 3.11 -4.57
CA VAL A 352 12.54 2.92 -5.36
C VAL A 352 12.25 2.20 -6.67
N THR A 353 11.44 1.12 -6.66
CA THR A 353 11.05 0.41 -7.89
C THR A 353 10.29 1.31 -8.86
N GLY A 354 9.34 2.10 -8.36
CA GLY A 354 8.62 3.10 -9.15
C GLY A 354 9.54 4.15 -9.76
N TRP A 355 10.46 4.69 -8.97
CA TRP A 355 11.42 5.71 -9.43
C TRP A 355 12.37 5.15 -10.51
N VAL A 356 12.90 3.95 -10.32
CA VAL A 356 13.76 3.29 -11.32
C VAL A 356 13.01 2.99 -12.60
N TYR A 357 11.75 2.55 -12.49
CA TYR A 357 10.88 2.35 -13.65
C TYR A 357 10.73 3.64 -14.45
N HIS A 358 10.38 4.76 -13.80
CA HIS A 358 10.28 6.08 -14.44
C HIS A 358 11.57 6.48 -15.14
N ARG A 359 12.71 6.36 -14.44
CA ARG A 359 14.02 6.71 -15.01
C ARG A 359 14.37 5.86 -16.24
N ALA A 360 13.98 4.59 -16.25
CA ALA A 360 14.19 3.71 -17.40
C ALA A 360 13.30 4.10 -18.59
N VAL A 361 12.06 4.48 -18.34
CA VAL A 361 11.13 5.01 -19.36
C VAL A 361 11.68 6.28 -19.97
N GLN A 362 12.09 7.27 -19.17
CA GLN A 362 12.70 8.51 -19.66
C GLN A 362 13.94 8.24 -20.54
N ARG A 363 14.84 7.35 -20.10
CA ARG A 363 16.02 7.01 -20.89
C ARG A 363 15.68 6.31 -22.19
N ARG A 364 14.60 5.52 -22.22
CA ARG A 364 14.09 4.91 -23.46
C ARG A 364 13.56 5.97 -24.43
N GLU A 365 12.77 6.93 -23.92
CA GLU A 365 12.22 8.03 -24.71
C GLU A 365 13.32 8.92 -25.31
N LEU A 366 14.39 9.15 -24.56
CA LEU A 366 15.58 9.86 -25.03
C LEU A 366 16.48 9.01 -25.94
N GLY A 367 16.14 7.77 -26.25
CA GLY A 367 16.95 6.86 -27.09
C GLY A 367 18.26 6.43 -26.46
N LEU A 368 18.50 6.73 -25.17
CA LEU A 368 19.75 6.46 -24.47
C LEU A 368 19.87 4.97 -24.10
N LYS A 369 20.47 4.18 -24.95
CA LYS A 369 20.75 2.76 -24.68
C LYS A 369 22.10 2.63 -23.95
N SER A 370 22.14 1.79 -22.92
CA SER A 370 23.41 1.44 -22.28
C SER A 370 24.24 0.55 -23.15
N TRP A 371 25.57 0.67 -23.04
CA TRP A 371 26.51 -0.12 -23.81
C TRP A 371 26.34 -1.62 -23.56
N LEU A 372 26.63 -2.45 -24.58
CA LEU A 372 26.42 -3.90 -24.49
C LEU A 372 27.21 -4.52 -23.32
N LEU A 373 28.48 -4.13 -23.18
CA LEU A 373 29.35 -4.61 -22.10
C LEU A 373 28.78 -4.27 -20.71
N THR A 374 28.28 -3.05 -20.54
CA THR A 374 27.61 -2.64 -19.28
C THR A 374 26.41 -3.53 -18.95
N ARG A 375 25.59 -3.83 -19.94
CA ARG A 375 24.41 -4.71 -19.75
C ARG A 375 24.79 -6.13 -19.37
N VAL A 376 25.84 -6.68 -20.02
CA VAL A 376 26.36 -8.01 -19.73
C VAL A 376 27.01 -8.03 -18.34
N LEU A 377 27.86 -7.03 -18.06
CA LEU A 377 28.54 -6.91 -16.75
C LEU A 377 27.53 -6.85 -15.59
N VAL A 378 26.48 -6.02 -15.71
CA VAL A 378 25.43 -5.92 -14.67
C VAL A 378 24.65 -7.21 -14.55
N ARG A 379 24.30 -7.84 -15.67
CA ARG A 379 23.49 -9.07 -15.65
C ARG A 379 24.25 -10.26 -15.09
N VAL A 380 25.47 -10.47 -15.51
CA VAL A 380 26.25 -11.66 -15.18
C VAL A 380 27.13 -11.41 -13.95
N GLY A 381 27.89 -10.30 -13.95
CA GLY A 381 28.92 -10.06 -12.95
C GLY A 381 28.41 -9.50 -11.61
N LEU A 382 27.20 -8.94 -11.56
CA LEU A 382 26.66 -8.33 -10.36
C LEU A 382 25.32 -8.94 -9.93
N VAL A 383 24.39 -9.16 -10.86
CA VAL A 383 23.07 -9.71 -10.53
C VAL A 383 23.17 -11.19 -10.13
N PHE A 384 23.98 -11.98 -10.83
CA PHE A 384 24.12 -13.41 -10.54
C PHE A 384 24.65 -13.71 -9.13
N PRO A 385 25.75 -13.11 -8.66
CA PRO A 385 26.23 -13.31 -7.27
C PRO A 385 25.18 -12.89 -6.23
N LEU A 386 24.47 -11.77 -6.46
CA LEU A 386 23.41 -11.30 -5.57
C LEU A 386 22.27 -12.33 -5.47
N LEU A 387 21.81 -12.85 -6.61
CA LEU A 387 20.80 -13.91 -6.66
C LEU A 387 21.29 -15.19 -6.00
N ALA A 388 22.56 -15.57 -6.18
CA ALA A 388 23.13 -16.74 -5.53
C ALA A 388 23.15 -16.62 -4.00
N VAL A 389 23.58 -15.47 -3.47
CA VAL A 389 23.54 -15.18 -2.02
C VAL A 389 22.11 -15.23 -1.48
N TYR A 390 21.17 -14.65 -2.19
CA TYR A 390 19.76 -14.66 -1.77
C TYR A 390 19.17 -16.07 -1.82
N THR A 391 19.48 -16.87 -2.86
CA THR A 391 19.06 -18.28 -2.95
C THR A 391 19.64 -19.09 -1.80
N PHE A 392 20.90 -18.84 -1.43
CA PHE A 392 21.53 -19.47 -0.28
C PHE A 392 20.78 -19.13 1.01
N ILE A 393 20.45 -17.85 1.25
CA ILE A 393 19.65 -17.42 2.41
C ILE A 393 18.30 -18.14 2.43
N LEU A 394 17.59 -18.21 1.30
CA LEU A 394 16.32 -18.91 1.18
C LEU A 394 16.45 -20.39 1.49
N TYR A 395 17.51 -21.04 1.00
CA TYR A 395 17.77 -22.44 1.28
C TYR A 395 18.00 -22.70 2.76
N PHE A 396 18.80 -21.88 3.45
CA PHE A 396 19.06 -22.05 4.86
C PHE A 396 17.88 -21.71 5.76
N THR A 397 17.08 -20.71 5.43
CA THR A 397 15.89 -20.33 6.24
C THR A 397 14.86 -21.45 6.35
N GLN A 398 14.80 -22.38 5.40
CA GLN A 398 13.92 -23.55 5.49
C GLN A 398 14.23 -24.50 6.67
N PHE A 399 15.47 -24.47 7.18
CA PHE A 399 15.87 -25.33 8.31
C PHE A 399 15.65 -24.69 9.69
N ILE A 400 15.42 -23.38 9.71
CA ILE A 400 15.27 -22.59 10.94
C ILE A 400 13.80 -22.49 11.34
N ALA A 401 12.88 -22.51 10.36
CA ALA A 401 11.45 -22.36 10.60
C ALA A 401 10.77 -23.70 10.95
N GLN A 402 9.78 -23.68 11.84
CA GLN A 402 9.05 -24.89 12.26
C GLN A 402 8.28 -25.55 11.11
N ASP A 403 7.68 -24.75 10.21
CA ASP A 403 6.92 -25.23 9.07
C ASP A 403 7.81 -25.60 7.86
N GLY A 404 9.14 -25.56 8.02
CA GLY A 404 10.11 -25.91 6.99
C GLY A 404 9.91 -25.12 5.71
N LYS A 405 9.81 -25.82 4.55
CA LYS A 405 9.68 -25.18 3.24
C LYS A 405 8.35 -24.43 3.05
N ALA A 406 7.29 -24.79 3.76
CA ALA A 406 6.00 -24.11 3.66
C ALA A 406 6.09 -22.67 4.17
N GLU A 407 7.01 -22.38 5.07
CA GLU A 407 7.30 -21.03 5.56
C GLU A 407 7.69 -20.07 4.43
N LEU A 408 8.32 -20.58 3.38
CA LEU A 408 8.68 -19.76 2.21
C LEU A 408 7.47 -19.09 1.57
N VAL A 409 6.31 -19.74 1.53
CA VAL A 409 5.09 -19.15 0.97
C VAL A 409 4.67 -17.92 1.76
N LYS A 410 4.89 -17.93 3.07
CA LYS A 410 4.63 -16.78 3.96
C LYS A 410 5.63 -15.62 3.73
N HIS A 411 6.80 -15.89 3.16
CA HIS A 411 7.83 -14.88 2.91
C HIS A 411 7.55 -13.97 1.70
N HIS A 412 6.53 -14.26 0.91
CA HIS A 412 6.19 -13.45 -0.26
C HIS A 412 5.42 -12.17 0.07
N ALA A 413 5.37 -11.77 1.34
CA ALA A 413 4.64 -10.59 1.82
C ALA A 413 5.02 -9.28 1.10
N PHE A 414 6.24 -9.19 0.53
CA PHE A 414 6.64 -8.05 -0.29
C PHE A 414 5.79 -7.89 -1.56
N LEU A 415 5.46 -9.00 -2.21
CA LEU A 415 4.73 -9.02 -3.48
C LEU A 415 3.25 -9.31 -3.31
N ILE A 416 2.93 -10.13 -2.32
CA ILE A 416 1.59 -10.62 -2.04
C ILE A 416 1.37 -10.59 -0.53
N PRO A 417 0.32 -9.92 -0.02
CA PRO A 417 -0.02 -9.97 1.39
C PRO A 417 -0.67 -11.34 1.68
N TRP A 418 0.13 -12.35 1.89
CA TRP A 418 -0.34 -13.61 2.43
C TRP A 418 -0.50 -13.48 3.95
N SER A 419 -1.45 -14.19 4.54
CA SER A 419 -1.66 -14.15 5.99
C SER A 419 -0.34 -14.37 6.73
N LEU A 420 -0.03 -13.45 7.58
CA LEU A 420 1.07 -13.56 8.52
C LEU A 420 0.72 -14.54 9.62
#